data_36ea02578e3bdc87d274709709c710a5
#
_entry.id   36ea02578e3bdc87d274709709c710a5
#
_cell.length_a   1.000
_cell.length_b   1.000
_cell.length_c   1.000
_cell.angle_alpha   90.00
_cell.angle_beta   90.00
_cell.angle_gamma   90.00
#
_symmetry.space_group_name_H-M   'P 1'
#
loop_
_entity.id
_entity.type
_entity.pdbx_description
1 polymer ?
#
loop_
_entity_poly.entity_id
_entity_poly.type
_entity_poly.pdbx_seq_one_letter_code
_entity_poly.pdbx_strand_id
1 'polypeptide(L)'
;LERGHEALGRLAPARELDVPEPASARLTWSADGEKIDYEATAAHLDVVSDAGKLLGRMFSLSYVAVDEEGAADPTRPVTFAFNGGPGSSSVPINFGGIGPRRVATDGCGHVRADAAVEDNPHTVLRDTDVVFLDALGTGWSCVADDCEPASVFGVDGDADAFARAICAWLEEHGRR
;
A
#
# COMPACT_ATOMS: atom_id res chain seq x y z
N LEU A 1 15.58 13.44 -26.54
CA LEU A 1 14.98 12.22 -25.91
C LEU A 1 15.98 11.42 -25.07
N GLU A 2 17.29 11.67 -25.17
CA GLU A 2 18.34 10.94 -24.42
C GLU A 2 18.63 11.47 -23.00
N ARG A 3 18.10 12.61 -22.60
CA ARG A 3 18.40 13.22 -21.28
C ARG A 3 17.47 12.78 -20.15
N GLY A 4 16.47 11.95 -20.42
CA GLY A 4 15.52 11.46 -19.42
C GLY A 4 15.97 10.20 -18.68
N HIS A 5 16.88 9.42 -19.26
CA HIS A 5 17.32 8.14 -18.66
C HIS A 5 18.42 8.28 -17.60
N GLU A 6 19.18 9.37 -17.59
CA GLU A 6 20.25 9.55 -16.59
C GLU A 6 19.76 9.95 -15.19
N ALA A 7 18.54 10.46 -15.06
CA ALA A 7 17.99 10.88 -13.77
C ALA A 7 17.44 9.71 -12.91
N LEU A 8 17.15 8.55 -13.53
CA LEU A 8 16.73 7.32 -12.84
C LEU A 8 17.93 6.45 -12.38
N GLY A 9 19.13 6.84 -12.68
CA GLY A 9 20.33 6.02 -12.62
C GLY A 9 21.07 5.95 -11.29
N ARG A 10 20.51 6.39 -10.17
CA ARG A 10 21.11 6.18 -8.85
C ARG A 10 20.04 5.97 -7.79
N LEU A 11 19.32 4.88 -7.89
CA LEU A 11 18.77 4.25 -6.69
C LEU A 11 19.98 3.85 -5.83
N ALA A 12 19.98 4.26 -4.55
CA ALA A 12 21.02 3.85 -3.63
C ALA A 12 21.16 2.33 -3.68
N PRO A 13 22.38 1.77 -3.57
CA PRO A 13 22.56 0.33 -3.53
C PRO A 13 21.64 -0.22 -2.45
N ALA A 14 20.78 -1.17 -2.82
CA ALA A 14 19.92 -1.84 -1.88
C ALA A 14 20.85 -2.47 -0.84
N ARG A 15 20.79 -1.98 0.37
CA ARG A 15 21.22 -2.75 1.53
C ARG A 15 20.43 -4.06 1.46
N GLU A 16 21.08 -5.18 1.81
CA GLU A 16 20.42 -6.44 2.11
C GLU A 16 18.99 -6.14 2.53
N LEU A 17 17.97 -6.66 1.81
CA LEU A 17 16.56 -6.21 1.94
C LEU A 17 16.03 -6.47 3.37
N ASP A 18 16.67 -5.81 4.33
CA ASP A 18 16.30 -5.85 5.74
C ASP A 18 15.10 -4.90 5.92
N VAL A 19 13.92 -5.45 5.60
CA VAL A 19 12.66 -4.74 5.83
C VAL A 19 12.17 -5.04 7.24
N PRO A 20 11.53 -4.07 7.90
CA PRO A 20 10.94 -4.30 9.21
C PRO A 20 9.96 -5.47 9.22
N GLU A 21 9.90 -6.18 10.34
CA GLU A 21 8.85 -7.16 10.60
C GLU A 21 7.46 -6.49 10.47
N PRO A 22 6.43 -7.24 10.06
CA PRO A 22 5.07 -6.75 10.01
C PRO A 22 4.62 -6.16 11.36
N ALA A 23 3.89 -5.06 11.30
CA ALA A 23 3.34 -4.42 12.49
C ALA A 23 1.83 -4.22 12.32
N SER A 24 1.05 -4.69 13.30
CA SER A 24 -0.40 -4.57 13.32
C SER A 24 -0.89 -3.79 14.52
N ALA A 25 -2.04 -3.12 14.34
CA ALA A 25 -2.76 -2.45 15.40
C ALA A 25 -4.27 -2.55 15.19
N ARG A 26 -5.02 -2.90 16.24
CA ARG A 26 -6.49 -2.84 16.21
C ARG A 26 -6.94 -1.41 16.50
N LEU A 27 -7.74 -0.88 15.62
CA LEU A 27 -8.25 0.47 15.64
C LEU A 27 -9.76 0.48 15.42
N THR A 28 -10.39 1.60 15.71
CA THR A 28 -11.80 1.82 15.44
C THR A 28 -11.95 3.06 14.55
N TRP A 29 -12.74 2.94 13.51
CA TRP A 29 -13.25 4.05 12.73
C TRP A 29 -14.67 4.40 13.20
N SER A 30 -14.99 5.69 13.27
CA SER A 30 -16.29 6.14 13.71
C SER A 30 -16.68 7.45 13.00
N ALA A 31 -17.75 7.44 12.20
CA ALA A 31 -18.32 8.61 11.58
C ALA A 31 -19.81 8.39 11.28
N ASP A 32 -20.60 9.46 11.25
CA ASP A 32 -22.03 9.48 10.88
C ASP A 32 -22.90 8.51 11.70
N GLY A 33 -22.48 8.19 12.95
CA GLY A 33 -23.19 7.25 13.82
C GLY A 33 -22.87 5.78 13.56
N GLU A 34 -22.00 5.48 12.62
CA GLU A 34 -21.47 4.14 12.34
C GLU A 34 -20.13 3.93 13.04
N LYS A 35 -19.80 2.66 13.28
CA LYS A 35 -18.56 2.23 13.91
C LYS A 35 -18.07 0.95 13.26
N ILE A 36 -16.78 0.91 12.92
CA ILE A 36 -16.12 -0.27 12.36
C ILE A 36 -14.81 -0.49 13.12
N ASP A 37 -14.68 -1.65 13.76
CA ASP A 37 -13.40 -2.10 14.28
C ASP A 37 -12.61 -2.74 13.14
N TYR A 38 -11.32 -2.44 13.07
CA TYR A 38 -10.46 -2.96 12.01
C TYR A 38 -9.03 -3.18 12.50
N GLU A 39 -8.34 -4.09 11.84
CA GLU A 39 -6.91 -4.26 11.98
C GLU A 39 -6.19 -3.49 10.87
N ALA A 40 -5.23 -2.66 11.28
CA ALA A 40 -4.31 -1.98 10.37
C ALA A 40 -2.98 -2.73 10.42
N THR A 41 -2.51 -3.22 9.27
CA THR A 41 -1.25 -3.97 9.17
C THR A 41 -0.34 -3.35 8.14
N ALA A 42 0.87 -2.96 8.57
CA ALA A 42 1.97 -2.53 7.71
C ALA A 42 2.92 -3.71 7.51
N ALA A 43 3.14 -4.12 6.27
CA ALA A 43 3.96 -5.27 5.92
C ALA A 43 4.66 -5.10 4.57
N HIS A 44 5.59 -5.99 4.26
CA HIS A 44 6.19 -6.09 2.94
C HIS A 44 5.82 -7.42 2.30
N LEU A 45 5.40 -7.36 1.04
CA LEU A 45 5.04 -8.51 0.22
C LEU A 45 6.20 -8.83 -0.72
N ASP A 46 6.66 -10.06 -0.74
CA ASP A 46 7.71 -10.50 -1.67
C ASP A 46 7.14 -10.55 -3.10
N VAL A 47 7.77 -9.81 -4.00
CA VAL A 47 7.48 -9.86 -5.44
C VAL A 47 8.47 -10.81 -6.09
N VAL A 48 8.00 -12.00 -6.45
CA VAL A 48 8.84 -13.11 -6.94
C VAL A 48 8.51 -13.42 -8.40
N SER A 49 9.51 -13.55 -9.25
CA SER A 49 9.35 -13.94 -10.66
C SER A 49 8.90 -15.41 -10.80
N ASP A 50 8.47 -15.82 -12.01
CA ASP A 50 8.11 -17.21 -12.31
C ASP A 50 9.27 -18.20 -12.11
N ALA A 51 10.50 -17.72 -12.18
CA ALA A 51 11.70 -18.50 -11.90
C ALA A 51 12.04 -18.59 -10.40
N GLY A 52 11.22 -18.02 -9.52
CA GLY A 52 11.46 -18.01 -8.08
C GLY A 52 12.49 -16.97 -7.63
N LYS A 53 12.88 -16.02 -8.49
CA LYS A 53 13.81 -14.95 -8.15
C LYS A 53 13.05 -13.78 -7.50
N LEU A 54 13.55 -13.30 -6.36
CA LEU A 54 13.03 -12.09 -5.73
C LEU A 54 13.33 -10.87 -6.61
N LEU A 55 12.30 -10.13 -7.00
CA LEU A 55 12.41 -8.88 -7.76
C LEU A 55 12.44 -7.66 -6.84
N GLY A 56 11.78 -7.75 -5.70
CA GLY A 56 11.70 -6.70 -4.71
C GLY A 56 10.69 -7.02 -3.61
N ARG A 57 10.52 -6.09 -2.68
CA ARG A 57 9.52 -6.14 -1.62
C ARG A 57 8.62 -4.94 -1.70
N MET A 58 7.34 -5.20 -1.92
CA MET A 58 6.31 -4.16 -2.06
C MET A 58 5.69 -3.87 -0.70
N PHE A 59 5.82 -2.63 -0.23
CA PHE A 59 5.18 -2.20 1.01
C PHE A 59 3.67 -2.18 0.83
N SER A 60 2.98 -2.73 1.81
CA SER A 60 1.52 -2.74 1.92
C SER A 60 1.07 -2.16 3.25
N LEU A 61 -0.01 -1.40 3.21
CA LEU A 61 -0.74 -0.97 4.40
C LEU A 61 -2.19 -1.40 4.21
N SER A 62 -2.60 -2.44 4.94
CA SER A 62 -3.94 -3.01 4.85
C SER A 62 -4.81 -2.56 6.03
N TYR A 63 -6.09 -2.39 5.77
CA TYR A 63 -7.13 -2.14 6.75
C TYR A 63 -8.23 -3.17 6.53
N VAL A 64 -8.35 -4.10 7.46
CA VAL A 64 -9.28 -5.23 7.39
C VAL A 64 -10.30 -5.10 8.52
N ALA A 65 -11.58 -5.01 8.17
CA ALA A 65 -12.64 -4.97 9.17
C ALA A 65 -12.70 -6.27 9.98
N VAL A 66 -12.88 -6.15 11.28
CA VAL A 66 -12.94 -7.29 12.19
C VAL A 66 -14.15 -7.21 13.10
N ASP A 67 -14.64 -8.36 13.56
CA ASP A 67 -15.69 -8.46 14.56
C ASP A 67 -15.19 -8.16 15.99
N GLU A 68 -16.08 -8.31 16.99
CA GLU A 68 -15.74 -8.08 18.40
C GLU A 68 -14.64 -9.01 18.89
N GLU A 69 -14.58 -10.23 18.38
CA GLU A 69 -13.57 -11.26 18.69
C GLU A 69 -12.23 -11.00 17.96
N GLY A 70 -12.22 -10.11 16.95
CA GLY A 70 -11.06 -9.78 16.14
C GLY A 70 -10.92 -10.65 14.89
N ALA A 71 -11.96 -11.38 14.52
CA ALA A 71 -11.95 -12.20 13.31
C ALA A 71 -12.37 -11.39 12.09
N ALA A 72 -11.64 -11.57 10.98
CA ALA A 72 -11.98 -10.99 9.68
C ALA A 72 -12.99 -11.86 8.93
N ASP A 73 -13.92 -11.25 8.22
CA ASP A 73 -14.82 -11.97 7.31
C ASP A 73 -14.08 -12.26 5.97
N PRO A 74 -13.77 -13.54 5.66
CA PRO A 74 -13.06 -13.90 4.45
C PRO A 74 -13.87 -13.67 3.17
N THR A 75 -15.16 -13.43 3.28
CA THR A 75 -16.05 -13.18 2.13
C THR A 75 -16.20 -11.69 1.80
N ARG A 76 -15.69 -10.81 2.68
CA ARG A 76 -15.75 -9.37 2.47
C ARG A 76 -14.93 -8.98 1.26
N PRO A 77 -15.41 -8.09 0.36
CA PRO A 77 -14.61 -7.59 -0.77
C PRO A 77 -13.31 -6.96 -0.32
N VAL A 78 -12.30 -6.97 -1.20
CA VAL A 78 -11.01 -6.31 -0.98
C VAL A 78 -10.73 -5.34 -2.13
N THR A 79 -10.41 -4.10 -1.80
CA THR A 79 -9.99 -3.07 -2.74
C THR A 79 -8.48 -2.85 -2.62
N PHE A 80 -7.74 -3.05 -3.71
CA PHE A 80 -6.34 -2.66 -3.79
C PHE A 80 -6.24 -1.27 -4.40
N ALA A 81 -5.50 -0.39 -3.74
CA ALA A 81 -5.36 1.00 -4.14
C ALA A 81 -3.88 1.41 -4.15
N PHE A 82 -3.50 2.18 -5.15
CA PHE A 82 -2.13 2.68 -5.29
C PHE A 82 -2.11 4.02 -6.03
N ASN A 83 -1.12 4.83 -5.74
CA ASN A 83 -0.89 6.08 -6.47
C ASN A 83 -0.08 5.81 -7.73
N GLY A 84 -0.39 6.58 -8.77
CA GLY A 84 0.47 6.73 -9.92
C GLY A 84 1.53 7.81 -9.72
N GLY A 85 2.17 8.26 -10.81
CA GLY A 85 3.11 9.33 -10.64
C GLY A 85 3.99 9.57 -11.86
N PRO A 86 4.95 8.76 -12.19
CA PRO A 86 5.66 7.73 -11.44
C PRO A 86 6.43 8.28 -10.23
N GLY A 87 6.68 7.43 -9.24
CA GLY A 87 7.52 7.74 -8.08
C GLY A 87 6.77 8.18 -6.82
N SER A 88 5.42 8.19 -6.82
CA SER A 88 4.62 8.51 -5.64
C SER A 88 4.28 7.27 -4.83
N SER A 89 4.44 7.36 -3.51
CA SER A 89 3.87 6.38 -2.58
C SER A 89 2.35 6.50 -2.50
N SER A 90 1.68 5.53 -1.89
CA SER A 90 0.23 5.51 -1.74
C SER A 90 -0.30 6.34 -0.54
N VAL A 91 0.58 7.07 0.14
CA VAL A 91 0.20 8.00 1.23
C VAL A 91 -0.87 9.01 0.80
N PRO A 92 -0.81 9.68 -0.37
CA PRO A 92 -1.83 10.64 -0.75
C PRO A 92 -3.22 10.02 -0.94
N ILE A 93 -3.34 8.86 -1.58
CA ILE A 93 -4.65 8.21 -1.75
C ILE A 93 -5.16 7.61 -0.43
N ASN A 94 -4.26 7.20 0.47
CA ASN A 94 -4.63 6.70 1.79
C ASN A 94 -5.14 7.85 2.67
N PHE A 95 -4.27 8.76 3.08
CA PHE A 95 -4.59 9.81 4.05
C PHE A 95 -5.26 11.05 3.47
N GLY A 96 -5.27 11.19 2.16
CA GLY A 96 -5.95 12.28 1.44
C GLY A 96 -7.18 11.83 0.67
N GLY A 97 -7.45 10.51 0.59
CA GLY A 97 -8.51 9.94 -0.25
C GLY A 97 -9.44 8.99 0.52
N ILE A 98 -9.23 7.69 0.33
CA ILE A 98 -10.19 6.64 0.66
C ILE A 98 -9.87 5.81 1.90
N GLY A 99 -8.73 6.02 2.55
CA GLY A 99 -8.36 5.31 3.78
C GLY A 99 -9.30 5.63 4.95
N PRO A 100 -9.26 4.82 6.03
CA PRO A 100 -10.13 5.03 7.20
C PRO A 100 -9.77 6.28 8.01
N ARG A 101 -8.55 6.77 7.84
CA ARG A 101 -8.05 7.98 8.49
C ARG A 101 -7.65 8.99 7.42
N ARG A 102 -7.87 10.27 7.70
CA ARG A 102 -7.44 11.34 6.80
C ARG A 102 -6.71 12.45 7.56
N VAL A 103 -5.88 13.19 6.86
CA VAL A 103 -5.31 14.45 7.35
C VAL A 103 -6.32 15.56 7.10
N ALA A 104 -6.67 16.32 8.14
CA ALA A 104 -7.60 17.43 8.01
C ALA A 104 -7.02 18.50 7.07
N THR A 105 -7.83 18.90 6.07
CA THR A 105 -7.49 19.96 5.12
C THR A 105 -8.41 21.17 5.28
N ASP A 106 -7.98 22.30 4.76
CA ASP A 106 -8.89 23.44 4.56
C ASP A 106 -9.87 23.15 3.40
N GLY A 107 -10.86 24.01 3.21
CA GLY A 107 -11.85 23.86 2.13
C GLY A 107 -11.24 23.95 0.70
N CYS A 108 -9.95 24.24 0.57
CA CYS A 108 -9.20 24.31 -0.69
C CYS A 108 -8.26 23.10 -0.87
N GLY A 109 -8.26 22.15 0.06
CA GLY A 109 -7.41 20.96 -0.01
C GLY A 109 -5.98 21.12 0.53
N HIS A 110 -5.65 22.26 1.14
CA HIS A 110 -4.34 22.42 1.76
C HIS A 110 -4.35 21.83 3.18
N VAL A 111 -3.27 21.15 3.53
CA VAL A 111 -3.05 20.66 4.89
C VAL A 111 -2.86 21.85 5.83
N ARG A 112 -3.65 21.91 6.89
CA ARG A 112 -3.53 22.96 7.91
C ARG A 112 -2.26 22.74 8.75
N ALA A 113 -1.68 23.83 9.23
CA ALA A 113 -0.50 23.76 10.10
C ALA A 113 -0.75 23.01 11.43
N ASP A 114 -2.01 22.98 11.87
CA ASP A 114 -2.50 22.32 13.08
C ASP A 114 -3.28 21.02 12.74
N ALA A 115 -3.10 20.48 11.52
CA ALA A 115 -3.85 19.34 11.07
C ALA A 115 -3.60 18.11 11.93
N ALA A 116 -4.67 17.49 12.36
CA ALA A 116 -4.67 16.18 13.01
C ALA A 116 -5.10 15.09 12.03
N VAL A 117 -4.73 13.85 12.34
CA VAL A 117 -5.29 12.67 11.68
C VAL A 117 -6.65 12.37 12.33
N GLU A 118 -7.70 12.38 11.54
CA GLU A 118 -9.08 12.16 11.98
C GLU A 118 -9.74 11.00 11.23
N ASP A 119 -10.90 10.53 11.70
CA ASP A 119 -11.67 9.53 10.97
C ASP A 119 -12.18 10.12 9.65
N ASN A 120 -12.03 9.35 8.57
CA ASN A 120 -12.47 9.76 7.24
C ASN A 120 -13.92 9.33 7.00
N PRO A 121 -14.89 10.27 6.93
CA PRO A 121 -16.29 9.92 6.68
C PRO A 121 -16.54 9.35 5.26
N HIS A 122 -15.56 9.49 4.37
CA HIS A 122 -15.64 9.02 2.98
C HIS A 122 -14.80 7.75 2.73
N THR A 123 -14.44 7.03 3.78
CA THR A 123 -13.65 5.80 3.64
C THR A 123 -14.43 4.72 2.91
N VAL A 124 -13.73 3.96 2.09
CA VAL A 124 -14.28 2.74 1.46
C VAL A 124 -14.33 1.55 2.42
N LEU A 125 -13.74 1.67 3.61
CA LEU A 125 -13.76 0.59 4.61
C LEU A 125 -15.19 0.20 5.03
N ARG A 126 -16.18 1.04 4.78
CA ARG A 126 -17.59 0.70 5.01
C ARG A 126 -18.05 -0.51 4.21
N ASP A 127 -17.57 -0.65 2.98
CA ASP A 127 -18.05 -1.64 2.01
C ASP A 127 -17.02 -2.73 1.68
N THR A 128 -15.73 -2.43 1.86
CA THR A 128 -14.63 -3.28 1.42
C THR A 128 -13.43 -3.14 2.36
N ASP A 129 -12.69 -4.23 2.57
CA ASP A 129 -11.34 -4.09 3.11
C ASP A 129 -10.47 -3.33 2.09
N VAL A 130 -9.46 -2.63 2.55
CA VAL A 130 -8.62 -1.83 1.64
C VAL A 130 -7.14 -2.06 1.91
N VAL A 131 -6.40 -2.27 0.83
CA VAL A 131 -4.95 -2.49 0.84
C VAL A 131 -4.28 -1.44 -0.04
N PHE A 132 -3.46 -0.62 0.57
CA PHE A 132 -2.63 0.35 -0.15
C PHE A 132 -1.28 -0.26 -0.44
N LEU A 133 -0.84 -0.18 -1.70
CA LEU A 133 0.44 -0.70 -2.16
C LEU A 133 1.32 0.45 -2.66
N ASP A 134 2.58 0.45 -2.25
CA ASP A 134 3.58 1.34 -2.84
C ASP A 134 4.25 0.61 -4.00
N ALA A 135 4.28 1.21 -5.20
CA ALA A 135 5.00 0.62 -6.34
C ALA A 135 6.47 0.35 -6.00
N LEU A 136 7.08 -0.66 -6.59
CA LEU A 136 8.51 -0.94 -6.39
C LEU A 136 9.36 0.29 -6.67
N GLY A 137 10.28 0.60 -5.75
CA GLY A 137 11.12 1.80 -5.81
C GLY A 137 10.43 3.09 -5.37
N THR A 138 9.23 3.02 -4.79
CA THR A 138 8.54 4.18 -4.20
C THR A 138 8.23 3.94 -2.73
N GLY A 139 8.01 5.01 -1.96
CA GLY A 139 7.65 4.92 -0.55
C GLY A 139 8.61 4.05 0.27
N TRP A 140 8.08 2.99 0.86
CA TRP A 140 8.86 2.00 1.62
C TRP A 140 9.12 0.71 0.84
N SER A 141 8.70 0.64 -0.43
CA SER A 141 9.00 -0.50 -1.30
C SER A 141 10.43 -0.46 -1.80
N CYS A 142 11.05 -1.62 -1.93
CA CYS A 142 12.42 -1.75 -2.40
C CYS A 142 12.52 -2.76 -3.55
N VAL A 143 13.52 -2.56 -4.41
CA VAL A 143 13.88 -3.43 -5.53
C VAL A 143 15.09 -4.26 -5.13
N ALA A 144 15.13 -5.54 -5.50
CA ALA A 144 16.29 -6.39 -5.23
C ALA A 144 17.52 -5.91 -6.00
N ASP A 145 18.72 -6.01 -5.38
CA ASP A 145 19.99 -5.51 -5.93
C ASP A 145 20.32 -6.06 -7.30
N ASP A 146 19.98 -7.32 -7.52
CA ASP A 146 20.26 -8.07 -8.74
C ASP A 146 19.07 -8.10 -9.71
N CYS A 147 18.04 -7.27 -9.44
CA CYS A 147 16.88 -7.15 -10.31
C CYS A 147 17.21 -6.25 -11.51
N GLU A 148 16.93 -6.75 -12.71
CA GLU A 148 17.00 -5.92 -13.92
C GLU A 148 15.93 -4.82 -13.87
N PRO A 149 16.30 -3.52 -13.96
CA PRO A 149 15.34 -2.42 -13.86
C PRO A 149 14.15 -2.53 -14.82
N ALA A 150 14.37 -3.03 -16.04
CA ALA A 150 13.32 -3.21 -17.05
C ALA A 150 12.26 -4.26 -16.66
N SER A 151 12.57 -5.16 -15.72
CA SER A 151 11.63 -6.19 -15.28
C SER A 151 10.62 -5.69 -14.23
N VAL A 152 10.83 -4.51 -13.65
CA VAL A 152 9.96 -3.92 -12.61
C VAL A 152 9.56 -2.49 -12.91
N PHE A 153 10.26 -1.81 -13.83
CA PHE A 153 9.91 -0.46 -14.25
C PHE A 153 9.38 -0.46 -15.69
N GLY A 154 8.37 0.35 -15.94
CA GLY A 154 7.63 0.38 -17.19
C GLY A 154 6.28 -0.29 -17.06
N VAL A 155 5.43 -0.16 -18.06
CA VAL A 155 4.01 -0.53 -17.98
C VAL A 155 3.81 -2.00 -17.63
N ASP A 156 4.50 -2.89 -18.35
CA ASP A 156 4.32 -4.34 -18.18
C ASP A 156 4.96 -4.85 -16.88
N GLY A 157 6.18 -4.39 -16.56
CA GLY A 157 6.89 -4.79 -15.35
C GLY A 157 6.20 -4.30 -14.08
N ASP A 158 5.69 -3.09 -14.09
CA ASP A 158 4.96 -2.51 -12.96
C ASP A 158 3.62 -3.24 -12.74
N ALA A 159 2.87 -3.50 -13.83
CA ALA A 159 1.62 -4.25 -13.75
C ALA A 159 1.83 -5.69 -13.24
N ASP A 160 2.87 -6.38 -13.70
CA ASP A 160 3.21 -7.73 -13.23
C ASP A 160 3.61 -7.72 -11.74
N ALA A 161 4.42 -6.73 -11.31
CA ALA A 161 4.80 -6.58 -9.90
C ALA A 161 3.60 -6.37 -8.99
N PHE A 162 2.65 -5.50 -9.36
CA PHE A 162 1.40 -5.33 -8.62
C PHE A 162 0.56 -6.60 -8.60
N ALA A 163 0.40 -7.29 -9.73
CA ALA A 163 -0.36 -8.53 -9.79
C ALA A 163 0.20 -9.60 -8.85
N ARG A 164 1.53 -9.76 -8.79
CA ARG A 164 2.22 -10.69 -7.88
C ARG A 164 2.01 -10.31 -6.41
N ALA A 165 2.16 -9.04 -6.07
CA ALA A 165 1.94 -8.56 -4.71
C ALA A 165 0.48 -8.76 -4.28
N ILE A 166 -0.49 -8.48 -5.15
CA ILE A 166 -1.92 -8.71 -4.90
C ILE A 166 -2.18 -10.19 -4.66
N CYS A 167 -1.66 -11.08 -5.51
CA CYS A 167 -1.81 -12.52 -5.33
C CYS A 167 -1.19 -12.99 -4.01
N ALA A 168 0.01 -12.54 -3.68
CA ALA A 168 0.67 -12.86 -2.41
C ALA A 168 -0.18 -12.44 -1.21
N TRP A 169 -0.72 -11.23 -1.21
CA TRP A 169 -1.60 -10.76 -0.13
C TRP A 169 -2.87 -11.60 -0.02
N LEU A 170 -3.52 -11.91 -1.15
CA LEU A 170 -4.74 -12.72 -1.17
C LEU A 170 -4.49 -14.14 -0.64
N GLU A 171 -3.38 -14.76 -1.01
CA GLU A 171 -2.98 -16.09 -0.53
C GLU A 171 -2.72 -16.08 0.98
N GLU A 172 -1.95 -15.11 1.47
CA GLU A 172 -1.62 -14.96 2.89
C GLU A 172 -2.88 -14.78 3.76
N HIS A 173 -3.88 -14.04 3.25
CA HIS A 173 -5.11 -13.76 3.98
C HIS A 173 -6.27 -14.72 3.65
N GLY A 174 -6.02 -15.79 2.88
CA GLY A 174 -7.04 -16.78 2.51
C GLY A 174 -8.21 -16.20 1.71
N ARG A 175 -7.98 -15.13 0.97
CA ARG A 175 -8.98 -14.48 0.11
C ARG A 175 -8.91 -15.04 -1.31
N ARG A 176 -10.04 -15.09 -2.00
CA ARG A 176 -10.15 -15.62 -3.37
C ARG A 176 -11.05 -14.73 -4.22
#